data_04592364b9af5092847df3472fd40bb3
#
_entry.id   04592364b9af5092847df3472fd40bb3
#
_cell.length_a   1.000
_cell.length_b   1.000
_cell.length_c   1.000
_cell.angle_alpha   90.00
_cell.angle_beta   90.00
_cell.angle_gamma   90.00
#
_symmetry.space_group_name_H-M   'P 1'
#
loop_
_entity.id
_entity.type
_entity.pdbx_description
1 polymer ?
#
loop_
_entity_poly.entity_id
_entity_poly.type
_entity_poly.pdbx_seq_one_letter_code
_entity_poly.pdbx_strand_id
1 'polypeptide(L)'
;RDLVRSRGLGDVYKRQVLDVCAAPGGKSFAMAMDMGDRGQILSCDVHPYKVKLIESGAKRLGLTCIRTTTANARENHAAWRQQADVVMADVPCSGLGIIRKKPDIRYKSPKELAQLPLIQRAILENAASYVRPGGTLVYSTCTFAPEEDEGQVAAFLQRHPEFTLADVFGNVDYSFGSPGEANRTGGLPLDVNKVRRIWPCQGGEGHFIARLVKAGTPRALPA
;
A
#
# COMPACT_ATOMS: atom_id res chain seq x y z
N ARG A 1 -3.04 -8.62 19.15
CA ARG A 1 -1.85 -9.49 18.99
C ARG A 1 -2.03 -10.64 17.98
N ASP A 2 -3.24 -10.83 17.44
CA ASP A 2 -3.56 -11.93 16.50
C ASP A 2 -3.95 -11.45 15.07
N LEU A 3 -3.55 -10.25 14.71
CA LEU A 3 -4.02 -9.53 13.52
C LEU A 3 -3.54 -10.12 12.18
N VAL A 4 -2.64 -11.08 12.16
CA VAL A 4 -2.10 -11.68 10.92
C VAL A 4 -1.81 -13.19 11.06
N ARG A 5 -2.38 -13.88 12.03
CA ARG A 5 -2.44 -15.33 11.94
C ARG A 5 -3.50 -15.75 10.92
N SER A 6 -3.28 -15.40 9.66
CA SER A 6 -4.03 -15.99 8.57
C SER A 6 -3.67 -17.46 8.48
N ARG A 7 -4.56 -18.31 8.96
CA ARG A 7 -4.60 -19.74 8.60
C ARG A 7 -4.68 -19.81 7.07
N GLY A 8 -3.59 -20.17 6.41
CA GLY A 8 -3.50 -20.23 4.96
C GLY A 8 -2.34 -19.48 4.30
N LEU A 9 -1.46 -18.86 5.07
CA LEU A 9 -0.20 -18.30 4.57
C LEU A 9 0.85 -19.41 4.52
N GLY A 10 0.73 -20.27 3.53
CA GLY A 10 1.81 -21.19 3.22
C GLY A 10 3.11 -20.45 3.02
N ASP A 11 4.14 -21.06 3.52
CA ASP A 11 5.56 -20.72 3.43
C ASP A 11 5.91 -19.21 3.41
N VAL A 12 5.77 -18.58 4.58
CA VAL A 12 6.23 -17.19 4.84
C VAL A 12 7.71 -17.04 4.50
N TYR A 13 8.50 -18.12 4.53
CA TYR A 13 9.94 -18.14 4.24
C TYR A 13 10.34 -17.72 2.83
N LYS A 14 9.40 -17.74 1.85
CA LYS A 14 9.69 -17.39 0.46
C LYS A 14 8.91 -16.17 -0.02
N ARG A 15 8.20 -15.48 0.86
CA ARG A 15 7.45 -14.29 0.45
C ARG A 15 8.36 -13.17 0.01
N GLN A 16 8.04 -12.63 -1.16
CA GLN A 16 8.66 -11.45 -1.73
C GLN A 16 7.68 -10.28 -1.58
N VAL A 17 8.03 -9.33 -0.74
CA VAL A 17 7.25 -8.10 -0.54
C VAL A 17 8.04 -6.93 -1.11
N LEU A 18 7.36 -6.06 -1.83
CA LEU A 18 7.92 -4.82 -2.36
C LEU A 18 7.14 -3.64 -1.78
N ASP A 19 7.80 -2.79 -1.01
CA ASP A 19 7.24 -1.53 -0.50
C ASP A 19 7.84 -0.38 -1.30
N VAL A 20 7.06 0.18 -2.24
CA VAL A 20 7.56 1.11 -3.26
C VAL A 20 7.70 2.56 -2.76
N CYS A 21 7.12 2.90 -1.60
CA CYS A 21 7.17 4.23 -0.97
C CYS A 21 7.36 4.09 0.55
N ALA A 22 8.39 3.33 0.96
CA ALA A 22 8.50 2.75 2.29
C ALA A 22 8.81 3.75 3.41
N ALA A 23 9.47 4.88 3.12
CA ALA A 23 10.00 5.73 4.18
C ALA A 23 8.91 6.41 5.02
N PRO A 24 9.10 6.46 6.34
CA PRO A 24 10.31 6.16 7.12
C PRO A 24 10.49 4.68 7.51
N GLY A 25 9.68 3.75 7.02
CA GLY A 25 9.83 2.31 7.23
C GLY A 25 8.78 1.64 8.10
N GLY A 26 7.87 2.39 8.70
CA GLY A 26 6.90 1.85 9.68
C GLY A 26 6.08 0.67 9.16
N LYS A 27 5.59 0.74 7.90
CA LYS A 27 4.80 -0.33 7.29
C LYS A 27 5.68 -1.55 6.95
N SER A 28 6.89 -1.32 6.40
CA SER A 28 7.86 -2.37 6.16
C SER A 28 8.26 -3.10 7.45
N PHE A 29 8.45 -2.36 8.56
CA PHE A 29 8.78 -2.98 9.86
C PHE A 29 7.63 -3.82 10.39
N ALA A 30 6.39 -3.33 10.31
CA ALA A 30 5.21 -4.09 10.72
C ALA A 30 5.08 -5.38 9.90
N MET A 31 5.21 -5.29 8.57
CA MET A 31 5.18 -6.48 7.71
C MET A 31 6.29 -7.48 8.05
N ALA A 32 7.53 -7.02 8.32
CA ALA A 32 8.64 -7.89 8.73
C ALA A 32 8.36 -8.61 10.04
N MET A 33 7.82 -7.90 11.04
CA MET A 33 7.43 -8.50 12.33
C MET A 33 6.31 -9.53 12.16
N ASP A 34 5.30 -9.23 11.35
CA ASP A 34 4.20 -10.15 11.06
C ASP A 34 4.67 -11.39 10.29
N MET A 35 5.68 -11.25 9.45
CA MET A 35 6.35 -12.34 8.76
C MET A 35 7.31 -13.14 9.66
N GLY A 36 7.49 -12.73 10.92
CA GLY A 36 8.45 -13.34 11.84
C GLY A 36 9.89 -13.20 11.36
N ASP A 37 10.21 -12.08 10.72
CA ASP A 37 11.51 -11.76 10.10
C ASP A 37 11.94 -12.79 9.04
N ARG A 38 10.98 -13.39 8.31
CA ARG A 38 11.19 -14.42 7.29
C ARG A 38 10.77 -13.90 5.91
N GLY A 39 11.30 -14.52 4.84
CA GLY A 39 11.07 -14.03 3.48
C GLY A 39 11.96 -12.84 3.15
N GLN A 40 11.50 -11.96 2.28
CA GLN A 40 12.24 -10.77 1.88
C GLN A 40 11.30 -9.58 1.67
N ILE A 41 11.66 -8.44 2.20
CA ILE A 41 11.00 -7.16 1.95
C ILE A 41 12.00 -6.23 1.27
N LEU A 42 11.72 -5.80 0.05
CA LEU A 42 12.45 -4.73 -0.61
C LEU A 42 11.74 -3.41 -0.36
N SER A 43 12.33 -2.54 0.45
CA SER A 43 11.78 -1.24 0.83
C SER A 43 12.47 -0.13 0.04
N CYS A 44 11.68 0.65 -0.69
CA CYS A 44 12.16 1.67 -1.61
C CYS A 44 11.69 3.07 -1.20
N ASP A 45 12.51 4.07 -1.44
CA ASP A 45 12.11 5.49 -1.44
C ASP A 45 12.95 6.24 -2.48
N VAL A 46 12.40 7.33 -3.02
CA VAL A 46 13.08 8.16 -4.02
C VAL A 46 14.25 8.96 -3.41
N HIS A 47 14.22 9.19 -2.11
CA HIS A 47 15.21 10.00 -1.41
C HIS A 47 16.23 9.13 -0.67
N PRO A 48 17.55 9.19 -1.03
CA PRO A 48 18.57 8.36 -0.39
C PRO A 48 18.65 8.55 1.14
N TYR A 49 18.44 9.78 1.63
CA TYR A 49 18.46 10.03 3.07
C TYR A 49 17.31 9.34 3.81
N LYS A 50 16.16 9.17 3.17
CA LYS A 50 15.02 8.44 3.73
C LYS A 50 15.25 6.94 3.73
N VAL A 51 15.94 6.40 2.72
CA VAL A 51 16.35 4.99 2.68
C VAL A 51 17.25 4.67 3.89
N LYS A 52 18.17 5.57 4.26
CA LYS A 52 18.98 5.42 5.47
C LYS A 52 18.17 5.38 6.76
N LEU A 53 17.01 6.06 6.82
CA LEU A 53 16.10 5.96 7.97
C LEU A 53 15.50 4.56 8.08
N ILE A 54 15.11 3.95 6.95
CA ILE A 54 14.61 2.58 6.92
C ILE A 54 15.69 1.61 7.40
N GLU A 55 16.91 1.73 6.88
CA GLU A 55 18.06 0.89 7.29
C GLU A 55 18.32 0.98 8.79
N SER A 56 18.41 2.21 9.30
CA SER A 56 18.64 2.45 10.74
C SER A 56 17.52 1.89 11.60
N GLY A 57 16.26 2.03 11.16
CA GLY A 57 15.10 1.48 11.83
C GLY A 57 15.10 -0.04 11.85
N ALA A 58 15.34 -0.68 10.70
CA ALA A 58 15.43 -2.14 10.59
C ALA A 58 16.55 -2.70 11.49
N LYS A 59 17.73 -2.08 11.46
CA LYS A 59 18.86 -2.46 12.33
C LYS A 59 18.50 -2.34 13.81
N ARG A 60 17.89 -1.22 14.22
CA ARG A 60 17.46 -0.99 15.61
C ARG A 60 16.45 -2.01 16.10
N LEU A 61 15.58 -2.50 15.21
CA LEU A 61 14.56 -3.49 15.50
C LEU A 61 15.04 -4.94 15.33
N GLY A 62 16.28 -5.16 14.87
CA GLY A 62 16.83 -6.48 14.62
C GLY A 62 16.20 -7.20 13.43
N LEU A 63 15.59 -6.46 12.49
CA LEU A 63 14.92 -7.04 11.32
C LEU A 63 15.93 -7.30 10.20
N THR A 64 16.07 -8.55 9.80
CA THR A 64 17.06 -9.02 8.83
C THR A 64 16.49 -9.28 7.44
N CYS A 65 15.17 -9.48 7.33
CA CYS A 65 14.48 -9.74 6.06
C CYS A 65 14.29 -8.48 5.18
N ILE A 66 14.58 -7.28 5.73
CA ILE A 66 14.42 -6.02 5.00
C ILE A 66 15.70 -5.70 4.21
N ARG A 67 15.53 -5.47 2.91
CA ARG A 67 16.51 -4.86 2.02
C ARG A 67 16.00 -3.49 1.59
N THR A 68 16.92 -2.57 1.35
CA THR A 68 16.56 -1.21 0.96
C THR A 68 17.20 -0.82 -0.36
N THR A 69 16.54 0.06 -1.10
CA THR A 69 17.11 0.65 -2.30
C THR A 69 16.55 2.05 -2.56
N THR A 70 17.35 2.91 -3.16
CA THR A 70 16.86 4.19 -3.67
C THR A 70 16.25 3.95 -5.05
N ALA A 71 14.95 4.21 -5.19
CA ALA A 71 14.25 4.02 -6.44
C ALA A 71 13.06 4.99 -6.57
N ASN A 72 12.81 5.46 -7.79
CA ASN A 72 11.65 6.28 -8.08
C ASN A 72 10.48 5.38 -8.49
N ALA A 73 9.46 5.27 -7.65
CA ALA A 73 8.30 4.42 -7.91
C ALA A 73 7.49 4.83 -9.16
N ARG A 74 7.70 6.04 -9.71
CA ARG A 74 7.10 6.48 -10.98
C ARG A 74 7.82 5.93 -12.21
N GLU A 75 8.98 5.33 -12.02
CA GLU A 75 9.78 4.71 -13.09
C GLU A 75 9.59 3.20 -13.09
N ASN A 76 9.63 2.58 -14.28
CA ASN A 76 9.48 1.14 -14.38
C ASN A 76 10.82 0.43 -14.18
N HIS A 77 10.86 -0.44 -13.18
CA HIS A 77 12.02 -1.28 -12.87
C HIS A 77 11.80 -2.69 -13.42
N ALA A 78 12.34 -2.99 -14.59
CA ALA A 78 12.11 -4.24 -15.32
C ALA A 78 12.43 -5.49 -14.48
N ALA A 79 13.46 -5.44 -13.62
CA ALA A 79 13.86 -6.55 -12.75
C ALA A 79 12.80 -6.92 -11.69
N TRP A 80 11.85 -6.05 -11.39
CA TRP A 80 10.82 -6.29 -10.36
C TRP A 80 9.51 -6.83 -10.95
N ARG A 81 9.38 -6.84 -12.29
CA ARG A 81 8.15 -7.25 -12.96
C ARG A 81 7.74 -8.67 -12.55
N GLN A 82 6.51 -8.80 -12.06
CA GLN A 82 5.89 -10.06 -11.65
C GLN A 82 6.71 -10.89 -10.63
N GLN A 83 7.52 -10.22 -9.81
CA GLN A 83 8.34 -10.89 -8.79
C GLN A 83 7.68 -10.88 -7.41
N ALA A 84 6.88 -9.88 -7.09
CA ALA A 84 6.36 -9.70 -5.74
C ALA A 84 5.06 -10.49 -5.49
N ASP A 85 5.01 -11.18 -4.37
CA ASP A 85 3.79 -11.77 -3.81
C ASP A 85 2.84 -10.68 -3.32
N VAL A 86 3.44 -9.63 -2.71
CA VAL A 86 2.73 -8.45 -2.21
C VAL A 86 3.50 -7.20 -2.62
N VAL A 87 2.78 -6.24 -3.19
CA VAL A 87 3.29 -4.88 -3.40
C VAL A 87 2.51 -3.92 -2.52
N MET A 88 3.23 -3.17 -1.69
CA MET A 88 2.69 -2.09 -0.88
C MET A 88 2.96 -0.75 -1.58
N ALA A 89 1.90 -0.01 -1.85
CA ALA A 89 1.94 1.34 -2.42
C ALA A 89 1.28 2.33 -1.45
N ASP A 90 2.04 2.70 -0.38
CA ASP A 90 1.67 3.79 0.53
C ASP A 90 2.13 5.10 -0.09
N VAL A 91 1.31 5.62 -0.98
CA VAL A 91 1.72 6.66 -1.92
C VAL A 91 1.84 8.05 -1.29
N PRO A 92 2.71 8.92 -1.81
CA PRO A 92 2.69 10.33 -1.42
C PRO A 92 1.32 10.93 -1.73
N CYS A 93 0.75 11.61 -0.75
CA CYS A 93 -0.62 12.16 -0.81
C CYS A 93 -0.69 13.57 -0.21
N SER A 94 -1.86 14.20 -0.28
CA SER A 94 -2.09 15.52 0.31
C SER A 94 -1.84 15.53 1.83
N GLY A 95 -2.07 14.40 2.49
CA GLY A 95 -1.87 14.26 3.92
C GLY A 95 -2.98 14.89 4.76
N LEU A 96 -4.14 15.19 4.17
CA LEU A 96 -5.26 15.83 4.88
C LEU A 96 -5.72 15.04 6.11
N GLY A 97 -5.56 13.71 6.08
CA GLY A 97 -5.90 12.84 7.20
C GLY A 97 -5.02 13.03 8.44
N ILE A 98 -3.82 13.57 8.27
CA ILE A 98 -2.85 13.79 9.35
C ILE A 98 -2.64 15.28 9.68
N ILE A 99 -3.52 16.15 9.22
CA ILE A 99 -3.42 17.60 9.39
C ILE A 99 -3.34 18.01 10.87
N ARG A 100 -3.92 17.21 11.77
CA ARG A 100 -3.84 17.43 13.22
C ARG A 100 -2.43 17.30 13.76
N LYS A 101 -1.61 16.39 13.20
CA LYS A 101 -0.19 16.22 13.55
C LYS A 101 0.74 17.14 12.75
N LYS A 102 0.34 17.48 11.52
CA LYS A 102 1.11 18.32 10.59
C LYS A 102 0.25 19.48 10.09
N PRO A 103 0.04 20.50 10.91
CA PRO A 103 -0.88 21.61 10.58
C PRO A 103 -0.43 22.47 9.38
N ASP A 104 0.85 22.42 9.02
CA ASP A 104 1.42 23.06 7.82
C ASP A 104 0.87 22.47 6.51
N ILE A 105 0.24 21.31 6.52
CA ILE A 105 -0.45 20.75 5.34
C ILE A 105 -1.51 21.72 4.79
N ARG A 106 -2.16 22.51 5.65
CA ARG A 106 -3.15 23.54 5.25
C ARG A 106 -2.60 24.61 4.33
N TYR A 107 -1.27 24.78 4.28
CA TYR A 107 -0.60 25.79 3.46
C TYR A 107 -0.06 25.25 2.13
N LYS A 108 -0.28 23.96 1.83
CA LYS A 108 0.07 23.39 0.52
C LYS A 108 -0.70 24.11 -0.58
N SER A 109 -0.01 24.43 -1.67
CA SER A 109 -0.64 25.11 -2.78
C SER A 109 -1.63 24.20 -3.53
N PRO A 110 -2.73 24.73 -4.07
CA PRO A 110 -3.66 23.95 -4.88
C PRO A 110 -2.99 23.29 -6.10
N LYS A 111 -1.95 23.93 -6.67
CA LYS A 111 -1.18 23.38 -7.80
C LYS A 111 -0.41 22.12 -7.40
N GLU A 112 0.20 22.10 -6.21
CA GLU A 112 0.89 20.92 -5.68
C GLU A 112 -0.10 19.79 -5.41
N LEU A 113 -1.23 20.10 -4.80
CA LEU A 113 -2.28 19.12 -4.53
C LEU A 113 -2.82 18.49 -5.82
N ALA A 114 -3.07 19.29 -6.86
CA ALA A 114 -3.57 18.81 -8.14
C ALA A 114 -2.60 17.85 -8.89
N GLN A 115 -1.31 17.85 -8.55
CA GLN A 115 -0.32 16.94 -9.16
C GLN A 115 -0.31 15.55 -8.47
N LEU A 116 -0.80 15.44 -7.24
CA LEU A 116 -0.72 14.21 -6.46
C LEU A 116 -1.46 13.03 -7.11
N PRO A 117 -2.70 13.18 -7.61
CA PRO A 117 -3.40 12.07 -8.28
C PRO A 117 -2.64 11.54 -9.50
N LEU A 118 -1.92 12.39 -10.24
CA LEU A 118 -1.12 11.99 -11.40
C LEU A 118 0.13 11.20 -10.96
N ILE A 119 0.77 11.63 -9.88
CA ILE A 119 1.92 10.93 -9.29
C ILE A 119 1.48 9.55 -8.76
N GLN A 120 0.37 9.51 -8.04
CA GLN A 120 -0.20 8.29 -7.46
C GLN A 120 -0.58 7.29 -8.56
N ARG A 121 -1.20 7.78 -9.65
CA ARG A 121 -1.51 6.96 -10.81
C ARG A 121 -0.24 6.32 -11.39
N ALA A 122 0.82 7.10 -11.64
CA ALA A 122 2.07 6.58 -12.19
C ALA A 122 2.71 5.52 -11.28
N ILE A 123 2.68 5.73 -9.96
CA ILE A 123 3.17 4.75 -8.98
C ILE A 123 2.32 3.48 -9.04
N LEU A 124 0.99 3.60 -9.06
CA LEU A 124 0.06 2.48 -9.03
C LEU A 124 0.19 1.61 -10.30
N GLU A 125 0.35 2.22 -11.48
CA GLU A 125 0.61 1.52 -12.75
C GLU A 125 1.90 0.68 -12.68
N ASN A 126 3.00 1.25 -12.18
CA ASN A 126 4.24 0.51 -12.03
C ASN A 126 4.12 -0.60 -10.98
N ALA A 127 3.55 -0.28 -9.79
CA ALA A 127 3.32 -1.24 -8.72
C ALA A 127 2.53 -2.46 -9.20
N ALA A 128 1.48 -2.26 -10.01
CA ALA A 128 0.69 -3.33 -10.61
C ALA A 128 1.53 -4.27 -11.48
N SER A 129 2.51 -3.72 -12.21
CA SER A 129 3.41 -4.51 -13.07
C SER A 129 4.33 -5.43 -12.27
N TYR A 130 4.62 -5.10 -11.01
CA TYR A 130 5.50 -5.87 -10.13
C TYR A 130 4.80 -7.03 -9.44
N VAL A 131 3.46 -6.95 -9.30
CA VAL A 131 2.65 -8.01 -8.72
C VAL A 131 2.66 -9.23 -9.64
N ARG A 132 3.06 -10.39 -9.11
CA ARG A 132 2.96 -11.64 -9.85
C ARG A 132 1.50 -12.10 -10.05
N PRO A 133 1.20 -13.02 -10.96
CA PRO A 133 -0.11 -13.65 -11.04
C PRO A 133 -0.50 -14.27 -9.68
N GLY A 134 -1.73 -14.03 -9.23
CA GLY A 134 -2.23 -14.44 -7.91
C GLY A 134 -1.68 -13.64 -6.73
N GLY A 135 -0.88 -12.59 -6.97
CA GLY A 135 -0.34 -11.71 -5.94
C GLY A 135 -1.30 -10.58 -5.55
N THR A 136 -0.89 -9.80 -4.57
CA THR A 136 -1.69 -8.72 -3.97
C THR A 136 -1.00 -7.36 -4.12
N LEU A 137 -1.78 -6.35 -4.49
CA LEU A 137 -1.40 -4.94 -4.44
C LEU A 137 -2.20 -4.26 -3.34
N VAL A 138 -1.53 -3.62 -2.41
CA VAL A 138 -2.15 -2.79 -1.37
C VAL A 138 -1.89 -1.33 -1.71
N TYR A 139 -2.95 -0.56 -1.87
CA TYR A 139 -2.91 0.87 -2.06
C TYR A 139 -3.34 1.57 -0.77
N SER A 140 -2.57 2.53 -0.30
CA SER A 140 -2.94 3.32 0.88
C SER A 140 -2.51 4.77 0.78
N THR A 141 -3.26 5.63 1.47
CA THR A 141 -2.99 7.06 1.63
C THR A 141 -3.23 7.49 3.07
N CYS A 142 -2.69 8.64 3.45
CA CYS A 142 -3.03 9.32 4.69
C CYS A 142 -3.88 10.58 4.41
N THR A 143 -4.84 10.48 3.50
CA THR A 143 -5.76 11.55 3.14
C THR A 143 -7.21 11.06 3.17
N PHE A 144 -8.12 11.97 2.91
CA PHE A 144 -9.53 11.70 2.66
C PHE A 144 -10.04 12.40 1.39
N ALA A 145 -9.13 12.82 0.51
CA ALA A 145 -9.46 13.40 -0.77
C ALA A 145 -9.98 12.32 -1.73
N PRO A 146 -11.21 12.47 -2.30
CA PRO A 146 -11.82 11.44 -3.15
C PRO A 146 -10.98 11.05 -4.35
N GLU A 147 -10.34 12.04 -4.98
CA GLU A 147 -9.49 11.90 -6.16
C GLU A 147 -8.19 11.15 -5.89
N GLU A 148 -7.77 11.09 -4.62
CA GLU A 148 -6.58 10.36 -4.16
C GLU A 148 -6.92 8.96 -3.61
N ASP A 149 -8.19 8.70 -3.34
CA ASP A 149 -8.67 7.49 -2.68
C ASP A 149 -9.56 6.64 -3.60
N GLU A 150 -10.89 6.64 -3.40
CA GLU A 150 -11.82 5.83 -4.20
C GLU A 150 -11.73 6.12 -5.70
N GLY A 151 -11.53 7.38 -6.08
CA GLY A 151 -11.37 7.78 -7.48
C GLY A 151 -10.16 7.12 -8.14
N GLN A 152 -9.01 7.04 -7.44
CA GLN A 152 -7.82 6.36 -7.95
C GLN A 152 -8.06 4.86 -8.13
N VAL A 153 -8.64 4.19 -7.13
CA VAL A 153 -8.89 2.75 -7.16
C VAL A 153 -9.91 2.40 -8.24
N ALA A 154 -11.00 3.14 -8.35
CA ALA A 154 -12.01 2.94 -9.38
C ALA A 154 -11.44 3.10 -10.79
N ALA A 155 -10.69 4.18 -11.03
CA ALA A 155 -10.03 4.42 -12.30
C ALA A 155 -8.94 3.39 -12.62
N PHE A 156 -8.22 2.88 -11.62
CA PHE A 156 -7.25 1.80 -11.79
C PHE A 156 -7.93 0.51 -12.25
N LEU A 157 -8.98 0.07 -11.57
CA LEU A 157 -9.70 -1.16 -11.92
C LEU A 157 -10.29 -1.16 -13.35
N GLN A 158 -10.67 0.01 -13.87
CA GLN A 158 -11.09 0.12 -15.26
C GLN A 158 -9.98 -0.14 -16.27
N ARG A 159 -8.74 0.25 -15.93
CA ARG A 159 -7.58 0.06 -16.82
C ARG A 159 -6.92 -1.30 -16.65
N HIS A 160 -7.15 -1.96 -15.52
CA HIS A 160 -6.52 -3.21 -15.11
C HIS A 160 -7.56 -4.29 -14.82
N PRO A 161 -8.24 -4.85 -15.86
CA PRO A 161 -9.25 -5.89 -15.68
C PRO A 161 -8.68 -7.19 -15.08
N GLU A 162 -7.36 -7.35 -15.10
CA GLU A 162 -6.66 -8.46 -14.43
C GLU A 162 -6.61 -8.32 -12.90
N PHE A 163 -7.03 -7.17 -12.33
CA PHE A 163 -7.14 -6.98 -10.90
C PHE A 163 -8.59 -6.97 -10.44
N THR A 164 -8.84 -7.54 -9.28
CA THR A 164 -10.13 -7.48 -8.59
C THR A 164 -9.95 -6.87 -7.20
N LEU A 165 -10.93 -6.08 -6.78
CA LEU A 165 -10.96 -5.54 -5.42
C LEU A 165 -11.34 -6.65 -4.44
N ALA A 166 -10.51 -6.88 -3.44
CA ALA A 166 -10.74 -7.81 -2.35
C ALA A 166 -11.02 -7.07 -1.05
N ASP A 167 -11.75 -7.70 -0.12
CA ASP A 167 -11.96 -7.12 1.21
C ASP A 167 -10.61 -6.89 1.89
N VAL A 168 -10.42 -5.69 2.48
CA VAL A 168 -9.15 -5.30 3.12
C VAL A 168 -8.80 -6.24 4.27
N PHE A 169 -9.79 -6.66 5.05
CA PHE A 169 -9.59 -7.52 6.21
C PHE A 169 -9.79 -9.02 5.94
N GLY A 170 -10.23 -9.37 4.73
CA GLY A 170 -10.54 -10.75 4.37
C GLY A 170 -11.67 -11.30 5.25
N ASN A 171 -11.44 -12.44 5.91
CA ASN A 171 -12.42 -13.09 6.76
C ASN A 171 -12.33 -12.68 8.24
N VAL A 172 -11.61 -11.60 8.55
CA VAL A 172 -11.46 -11.11 9.92
C VAL A 172 -12.54 -10.06 10.17
N ASP A 173 -13.36 -10.28 11.19
CA ASP A 173 -14.38 -9.31 11.62
C ASP A 173 -13.70 -8.14 12.32
N TYR A 174 -13.49 -7.07 11.57
CA TYR A 174 -12.96 -5.81 12.08
C TYR A 174 -14.03 -4.72 12.04
N SER A 175 -14.43 -4.29 13.20
CA SER A 175 -15.31 -3.12 13.38
C SER A 175 -14.58 -1.76 13.20
N PHE A 176 -13.27 -1.78 12.91
CA PHE A 176 -12.45 -0.57 12.80
C PHE A 176 -12.53 0.05 11.40
N GLY A 177 -12.75 1.36 11.36
CA GLY A 177 -12.94 2.09 10.12
C GLY A 177 -14.37 1.97 9.56
N SER A 178 -14.59 2.60 8.43
CA SER A 178 -15.85 2.57 7.68
C SER A 178 -15.61 2.13 6.23
N PRO A 179 -16.63 1.63 5.52
CA PRO A 179 -16.57 1.46 4.08
C PRO A 179 -16.19 2.76 3.38
N GLY A 180 -15.79 2.66 2.11
CA GLY A 180 -15.67 3.82 1.23
C GLY A 180 -17.04 4.44 0.92
N GLU A 181 -17.02 5.54 0.17
CA GLU A 181 -18.23 6.27 -0.19
C GLU A 181 -18.44 6.29 -1.71
N ALA A 182 -19.59 5.82 -2.16
CA ALA A 182 -19.91 5.66 -3.59
C ALA A 182 -19.90 6.99 -4.37
N ASN A 183 -20.27 8.10 -3.74
CA ASN A 183 -20.20 9.43 -4.32
C ASN A 183 -18.79 9.98 -4.52
N ARG A 184 -17.76 9.26 -4.07
CA ARG A 184 -16.35 9.64 -4.14
C ARG A 184 -15.58 8.96 -5.26
N THR A 185 -16.22 8.09 -6.03
CA THR A 185 -15.56 7.33 -7.11
C THR A 185 -15.41 8.12 -8.42
N GLY A 186 -15.88 9.36 -8.48
CA GLY A 186 -15.94 10.12 -9.73
C GLY A 186 -16.94 9.55 -10.74
N GLY A 187 -17.99 8.84 -10.27
CA GLY A 187 -18.98 8.18 -11.11
C GLY A 187 -18.57 6.82 -11.66
N LEU A 188 -17.37 6.33 -11.30
CA LEU A 188 -16.87 5.03 -11.74
C LEU A 188 -17.38 3.91 -10.80
N PRO A 189 -17.59 2.68 -11.32
CA PRO A 189 -18.03 1.56 -10.49
C PRO A 189 -16.93 1.14 -9.51
N LEU A 190 -17.29 1.01 -8.24
CA LEU A 190 -16.44 0.49 -7.18
C LEU A 190 -17.31 -0.16 -6.08
N ASP A 191 -16.95 -1.36 -5.64
CA ASP A 191 -17.55 -1.95 -4.44
C ASP A 191 -16.92 -1.32 -3.19
N VAL A 192 -17.51 -0.21 -2.73
CA VAL A 192 -17.00 0.59 -1.62
C VAL A 192 -16.97 -0.15 -0.28
N ASN A 193 -17.69 -1.28 -0.15
CA ASN A 193 -17.65 -2.11 1.06
C ASN A 193 -16.32 -2.85 1.21
N LYS A 194 -15.56 -3.01 0.13
CA LYS A 194 -14.27 -3.70 0.12
C LYS A 194 -13.07 -2.80 0.39
N VAL A 195 -13.24 -1.48 0.41
CA VAL A 195 -12.21 -0.53 0.85
C VAL A 195 -12.47 -0.08 2.28
N ARG A 196 -11.48 0.53 2.91
CA ARG A 196 -11.63 1.05 4.27
C ARG A 196 -11.12 2.47 4.38
N ARG A 197 -11.92 3.28 5.06
CA ARG A 197 -11.58 4.62 5.55
C ARG A 197 -11.47 4.59 7.06
N ILE A 198 -10.42 5.20 7.56
CA ILE A 198 -10.23 5.47 8.97
C ILE A 198 -10.37 6.97 9.13
N TRP A 199 -11.36 7.40 9.88
CA TRP A 199 -11.61 8.82 10.11
C TRP A 199 -10.93 9.29 11.39
N PRO A 200 -10.45 10.55 11.48
CA PRO A 200 -9.83 11.07 12.69
C PRO A 200 -10.71 10.97 13.95
N CYS A 201 -12.02 11.00 13.79
CA CYS A 201 -13.00 10.85 14.88
C CYS A 201 -13.07 9.42 15.45
N GLN A 202 -12.50 8.43 14.76
CA GLN A 202 -12.47 7.02 15.19
C GLN A 202 -11.22 6.67 16.02
N GLY A 203 -10.54 7.68 16.59
CA GLY A 203 -9.40 7.48 17.49
C GLY A 203 -8.04 7.33 16.79
N GLY A 204 -8.00 7.55 15.47
CA GLY A 204 -6.79 7.45 14.65
C GLY A 204 -6.49 8.72 13.86
N GLU A 205 -5.77 8.52 12.79
CA GLU A 205 -5.54 9.51 11.73
C GLU A 205 -6.40 9.13 10.52
N GLY A 206 -6.62 10.09 9.62
CA GLY A 206 -7.32 9.82 8.38
C GLY A 206 -6.48 8.95 7.46
N HIS A 207 -6.99 7.77 7.11
CA HIS A 207 -6.35 6.85 6.18
C HIS A 207 -7.37 6.24 5.23
N PHE A 208 -6.91 5.89 4.04
CA PHE A 208 -7.64 5.06 3.10
C PHE A 208 -6.81 3.85 2.72
N ILE A 209 -7.47 2.70 2.55
CA ILE A 209 -6.82 1.43 2.20
C ILE A 209 -7.69 0.67 1.21
N ALA A 210 -7.06 0.16 0.15
CA ALA A 210 -7.65 -0.77 -0.81
C ALA A 210 -6.71 -1.96 -1.03
N ARG A 211 -7.28 -3.16 -1.10
CA ARG A 211 -6.58 -4.40 -1.41
C ARG A 211 -7.04 -4.92 -2.77
N LEU A 212 -6.10 -5.11 -3.67
CA LEU A 212 -6.31 -5.53 -5.04
C LEU A 212 -5.60 -6.87 -5.29
N VAL A 213 -6.28 -7.82 -5.90
CA VAL A 213 -5.71 -9.15 -6.18
C VAL A 213 -5.60 -9.34 -7.68
N LYS A 214 -4.42 -9.69 -8.17
CA LYS A 214 -4.16 -9.98 -9.56
C LYS A 214 -4.63 -11.38 -9.92
N ALA A 215 -5.34 -11.52 -11.04
CA ALA A 215 -5.76 -12.82 -11.57
C ALA A 215 -4.55 -13.75 -11.78
N GLY A 216 -4.75 -15.05 -11.57
CA GLY A 216 -3.74 -16.07 -11.74
C GLY A 216 -3.66 -17.04 -10.56
N THR A 217 -2.91 -18.10 -10.74
CA THR A 217 -2.74 -19.12 -9.70
C THR A 217 -1.78 -18.59 -8.64
N PRO A 218 -2.16 -18.62 -7.34
CA PRO A 218 -1.23 -18.39 -6.26
C PRO A 218 -0.03 -19.35 -6.37
N ARG A 219 1.16 -18.90 -5.98
CA ARG A 219 2.37 -19.74 -6.00
C ARG A 219 2.07 -21.03 -5.24
N ALA A 220 2.19 -22.18 -5.92
CA ALA A 220 2.09 -23.47 -5.24
C ALA A 220 3.16 -23.53 -4.14
N LEU A 221 2.75 -23.96 -2.96
CA LEU A 221 3.66 -24.20 -1.87
C LEU A 221 4.44 -25.47 -2.19
N PRO A 222 5.77 -25.48 -2.13
CA PRO A 222 6.49 -26.74 -2.09
C PRO A 222 6.10 -27.48 -0.81
N ALA A 223 5.85 -28.76 -0.97
CA ALA A 223 5.55 -29.68 0.12
C ALA A 223 6.67 -29.69 1.17
#